data_1e48bba0bee446bcf9cb5ad9554b10bc
#
_entry.id   1e48bba0bee446bcf9cb5ad9554b10bc
#
_cell.length_a   1.000
_cell.length_b   1.000
_cell.length_c   1.000
_cell.angle_alpha   90.00
_cell.angle_beta   90.00
_cell.angle_gamma   90.00
#
_symmetry.space_group_name_H-M   'P 1'
#
loop_
_entity.id
_entity.type
_entity.pdbx_description
1 polymer ?
#
loop_
_entity_poly.entity_id
_entity_poly.type
_entity_poly.pdbx_seq_one_letter_code
_entity_poly.pdbx_strand_id
1 'polypeptide(L)'
;LDMYQRFGPIVRGNAFGLNSVALGGPDAIELVLRNSDQAFSSHQGWAFFIEKFFYRGLMLLDFDEHKFHRGILQTAFKKPALSDYLQRMQPVIKQGLTRWQKKARGNQFLMYPELKRLTLDIATEVFMGEPLGKAADKINEAFVDCVKAGTAIVRYPIPGGRWQRGLRGRATLEAFFRSRIAAKRREPGSDLFSRLCIAEDEQGNRFTDDDVVNHMIFLLMAAHDTSTITLTSMIYQLGKHPDWQRRLRDEALALGKATLVHDDLGQLPQMELVLKESLRLLSP
;
A
#
# COMPACT_ATOMS: atom_id res chain seq x y z
N LEU A 1 18.25 -5.52 17.99
CA LEU A 1 19.68 -5.68 18.29
C LEU A 1 19.91 -6.28 19.67
N ASP A 2 19.27 -5.81 20.74
CA ASP A 2 19.44 -6.30 22.11
C ASP A 2 19.06 -7.79 22.26
N MET A 3 17.93 -8.23 21.68
CA MET A 3 17.53 -9.65 21.69
C MET A 3 18.53 -10.54 20.94
N TYR A 4 19.00 -10.10 19.77
CA TYR A 4 20.00 -10.82 19.01
C TYR A 4 21.32 -10.98 19.78
N GLN A 5 21.77 -9.91 20.42
CA GLN A 5 22.98 -9.93 21.22
C GLN A 5 22.88 -10.81 22.46
N ARG A 6 21.70 -10.87 23.09
CA ARG A 6 21.47 -11.62 24.35
C ARG A 6 21.17 -13.11 24.12
N PHE A 7 20.44 -13.44 23.04
CA PHE A 7 19.89 -14.79 22.85
C PHE A 7 20.34 -15.44 21.53
N GLY A 8 21.14 -14.74 20.72
CA GLY A 8 21.62 -15.24 19.44
C GLY A 8 20.63 -15.05 18.28
N PRO A 9 20.92 -15.66 17.11
CA PRO A 9 20.18 -15.41 15.86
C PRO A 9 18.78 -16.05 15.81
N ILE A 10 18.46 -16.96 16.72
CA ILE A 10 17.19 -17.68 16.74
C ILE A 10 16.56 -17.53 18.12
N VAL A 11 15.43 -16.85 18.20
CA VAL A 11 14.72 -16.61 19.46
C VAL A 11 13.29 -17.11 19.37
N ARG A 12 12.91 -18.05 20.23
CA ARG A 12 11.54 -18.53 20.34
C ARG A 12 10.73 -17.62 21.27
N GLY A 13 9.53 -17.27 20.88
CA GLY A 13 8.62 -16.48 21.68
C GLY A 13 7.17 -16.90 21.51
N ASN A 14 6.29 -16.24 22.22
CA ASN A 14 4.83 -16.34 22.04
C ASN A 14 4.26 -14.93 21.90
N ALA A 15 3.54 -14.68 20.82
CA ALA A 15 2.88 -13.41 20.58
C ALA A 15 1.41 -13.69 20.22
N PHE A 16 0.48 -13.05 20.94
CA PHE A 16 -0.97 -13.21 20.73
C PHE A 16 -1.47 -14.66 20.83
N GLY A 17 -0.83 -15.47 21.68
CA GLY A 17 -1.14 -16.90 21.81
C GLY A 17 -0.54 -17.79 20.72
N LEU A 18 0.17 -17.21 19.76
CA LEU A 18 0.84 -17.94 18.68
C LEU A 18 2.33 -18.16 19.02
N ASN A 19 2.81 -19.37 18.78
CA ASN A 19 4.24 -19.63 18.86
C ASN A 19 4.94 -18.88 17.72
N SER A 20 5.98 -18.14 18.05
CA SER A 20 6.77 -17.34 17.11
C SER A 20 8.24 -17.69 17.23
N VAL A 21 8.96 -17.58 16.13
CA VAL A 21 10.42 -17.67 16.08
C VAL A 21 10.93 -16.41 15.39
N ALA A 22 11.72 -15.62 16.11
CA ALA A 22 12.43 -14.49 15.52
C ALA A 22 13.77 -15.01 14.96
N LEU A 23 14.01 -14.74 13.70
CA LEU A 23 15.25 -15.09 13.00
C LEU A 23 16.04 -13.82 12.72
N GLY A 24 17.33 -13.83 13.02
CA GLY A 24 18.22 -12.69 12.83
C GLY A 24 19.51 -13.11 12.15
N GLY A 25 20.15 -12.14 11.47
CA GLY A 25 21.39 -12.36 10.75
C GLY A 25 21.21 -12.74 9.27
N PRO A 26 22.26 -12.58 8.45
CA PRO A 26 22.18 -12.74 7.00
C PRO A 26 21.75 -14.15 6.58
N ASP A 27 22.30 -15.19 7.19
CA ASP A 27 22.03 -16.59 6.82
C ASP A 27 20.56 -16.97 7.06
N ALA A 28 20.00 -16.55 8.21
CA ALA A 28 18.60 -16.81 8.53
C ALA A 28 17.65 -16.03 7.61
N ILE A 29 18.00 -14.78 7.27
CA ILE A 29 17.24 -13.96 6.32
C ILE A 29 17.30 -14.57 4.92
N GLU A 30 18.48 -15.01 4.48
CA GLU A 30 18.65 -15.68 3.18
C GLU A 30 17.80 -16.95 3.09
N LEU A 31 17.82 -17.79 4.12
CA LEU A 31 16.99 -19.00 4.19
C LEU A 31 15.50 -18.70 4.00
N VAL A 32 14.98 -17.71 4.72
CA VAL A 32 13.55 -17.33 4.63
C VAL A 32 13.22 -16.72 3.26
N LEU A 33 14.08 -15.83 2.74
CA LEU A 33 13.82 -15.15 1.47
C LEU A 33 13.94 -16.08 0.26
N ARG A 34 14.89 -17.01 0.27
CA ARG A 34 15.02 -17.99 -0.81
C ARG A 34 13.91 -19.03 -0.77
N ASN A 35 13.57 -19.51 0.42
CA ASN A 35 12.51 -20.50 0.65
C ASN A 35 12.52 -21.65 -0.38
N SER A 36 13.73 -22.17 -0.70
CA SER A 36 13.94 -23.10 -1.82
C SER A 36 13.23 -24.44 -1.63
N ASP A 37 13.02 -24.84 -0.38
CA ASP A 37 12.33 -26.07 0.03
C ASP A 37 10.82 -25.84 0.31
N GLN A 38 10.33 -24.61 0.08
CA GLN A 38 8.94 -24.20 0.34
C GLN A 38 8.49 -24.45 1.80
N ALA A 39 9.42 -24.33 2.75
CA ALA A 39 9.14 -24.56 4.17
C ALA A 39 8.38 -23.41 4.84
N PHE A 40 8.44 -22.20 4.27
CA PHE A 40 7.81 -21.00 4.81
C PHE A 40 6.61 -20.60 3.97
N SER A 41 5.44 -20.54 4.60
CA SER A 41 4.18 -20.11 4.01
C SER A 41 3.83 -18.69 4.47
N SER A 42 3.70 -17.76 3.51
CA SER A 42 3.19 -16.41 3.78
C SER A 42 1.73 -16.45 4.23
N HIS A 43 0.92 -17.30 3.61
CA HIS A 43 -0.48 -17.48 3.99
C HIS A 43 -0.62 -17.86 5.46
N GLN A 44 0.07 -18.91 5.91
CA GLN A 44 0.00 -19.35 7.30
C GLN A 44 0.48 -18.27 8.29
N GLY A 45 1.47 -17.47 7.90
CA GLY A 45 1.97 -16.38 8.74
C GLY A 45 0.99 -15.21 8.88
N TRP A 46 0.27 -14.85 7.82
CA TRP A 46 -0.59 -13.67 7.78
C TRP A 46 -2.07 -13.95 7.95
N ALA A 47 -2.55 -15.17 7.68
CA ALA A 47 -3.96 -15.52 7.68
C ALA A 47 -4.67 -15.12 8.98
N PHE A 48 -4.05 -15.39 10.14
CA PHE A 48 -4.59 -15.01 11.43
C PHE A 48 -4.97 -13.52 11.50
N PHE A 49 -4.14 -12.64 10.95
CA PHE A 49 -4.33 -11.19 11.06
C PHE A 49 -5.29 -10.63 10.01
N ILE A 50 -5.13 -11.03 8.75
CA ILE A 50 -5.70 -10.29 7.63
C ILE A 50 -6.64 -11.10 6.72
N GLU A 51 -6.67 -12.44 6.80
CA GLU A 51 -7.41 -13.28 5.85
C GLU A 51 -8.89 -12.91 5.72
N LYS A 52 -9.58 -12.61 6.82
CA LYS A 52 -11.02 -12.30 6.80
C LYS A 52 -11.37 -11.02 6.02
N PHE A 53 -10.41 -10.12 5.86
CA PHE A 53 -10.62 -8.81 5.25
C PHE A 53 -9.89 -8.66 3.91
N PHE A 54 -8.80 -9.44 3.70
CA PHE A 54 -7.95 -9.35 2.53
C PHE A 54 -7.73 -10.73 1.88
N TYR A 55 -8.76 -11.57 1.95
CA TYR A 55 -8.78 -12.93 1.42
C TYR A 55 -8.23 -12.99 -0.01
N ARG A 56 -7.37 -13.99 -0.27
CA ARG A 56 -6.70 -14.21 -1.57
C ARG A 56 -5.93 -12.99 -2.13
N GLY A 57 -5.61 -11.99 -1.31
CA GLY A 57 -4.63 -11.00 -1.68
C GLY A 57 -3.23 -11.63 -1.84
N LEU A 58 -2.35 -11.00 -2.61
CA LEU A 58 -1.04 -11.59 -2.97
C LEU A 58 -0.22 -12.09 -1.77
N MET A 59 -0.27 -11.40 -0.62
CA MET A 59 0.40 -11.86 0.62
C MET A 59 -0.17 -13.14 1.22
N LEU A 60 -1.38 -13.52 0.83
CA LEU A 60 -2.06 -14.72 1.31
C LEU A 60 -2.06 -15.85 0.27
N LEU A 61 -1.15 -15.77 -0.69
CA LEU A 61 -0.90 -16.81 -1.67
C LEU A 61 0.52 -17.32 -1.49
N ASP A 62 0.71 -18.61 -1.72
CA ASP A 62 2.01 -19.27 -1.62
C ASP A 62 2.45 -19.89 -2.94
N PHE A 63 3.72 -20.12 -3.09
CA PHE A 63 4.38 -20.94 -4.11
C PHE A 63 3.93 -20.64 -5.55
N ASP A 64 3.46 -21.65 -6.27
CA ASP A 64 3.09 -21.52 -7.68
C ASP A 64 1.88 -20.61 -7.88
N GLU A 65 0.89 -20.64 -6.99
CA GLU A 65 -0.24 -19.74 -7.04
C GLU A 65 0.19 -18.27 -6.85
N HIS A 66 1.06 -18.00 -5.86
CA HIS A 66 1.65 -16.68 -5.67
C HIS A 66 2.40 -16.22 -6.93
N LYS A 67 3.24 -17.10 -7.50
CA LYS A 67 4.03 -16.80 -8.69
C LYS A 67 3.14 -16.46 -9.88
N PHE A 68 2.09 -17.25 -10.11
CA PHE A 68 1.10 -17.01 -11.17
C PHE A 68 0.42 -15.64 -11.01
N HIS A 69 -0.17 -15.39 -9.83
CA HIS A 69 -0.85 -14.11 -9.58
C HIS A 69 0.10 -12.91 -9.65
N ARG A 70 1.32 -13.06 -9.13
CA ARG A 70 2.35 -12.01 -9.21
C ARG A 70 2.74 -11.71 -10.66
N GLY A 71 2.85 -12.71 -11.52
CA GLY A 71 3.14 -12.55 -12.94
C GLY A 71 2.13 -11.64 -13.63
N ILE A 72 0.84 -11.90 -13.44
CA ILE A 72 -0.24 -11.07 -14.00
C ILE A 72 -0.22 -9.66 -13.39
N LEU A 73 -0.13 -9.56 -12.05
CA LEU A 73 -0.10 -8.26 -11.35
C LEU A 73 1.04 -7.36 -11.85
N GLN A 74 2.22 -7.90 -12.11
CA GLN A 74 3.38 -7.12 -12.57
C GLN A 74 3.11 -6.37 -13.88
N THR A 75 2.21 -6.86 -14.73
CA THR A 75 1.88 -6.18 -15.99
C THR A 75 1.24 -4.81 -15.75
N ALA A 76 0.46 -4.67 -14.67
CA ALA A 76 -0.16 -3.41 -14.27
C ALA A 76 0.82 -2.40 -13.62
N PHE A 77 2.09 -2.78 -13.41
CA PHE A 77 3.13 -1.92 -12.83
C PHE A 77 4.33 -1.70 -13.78
N LYS A 78 4.17 -1.99 -15.08
CA LYS A 78 5.17 -1.67 -16.09
C LYS A 78 5.24 -0.15 -16.32
N LYS A 79 6.38 0.36 -16.85
CA LYS A 79 6.66 1.79 -17.05
C LYS A 79 5.51 2.59 -17.68
N PRO A 80 4.80 2.13 -18.72
CA PRO A 80 3.66 2.88 -19.27
C PRO A 80 2.55 3.10 -18.24
N ALA A 81 2.21 2.06 -17.44
CA ALA A 81 1.20 2.16 -16.39
C ALA A 81 1.63 3.13 -15.29
N LEU A 82 2.89 3.06 -14.85
CA LEU A 82 3.43 3.97 -13.84
C LEU A 82 3.42 5.43 -14.32
N SER A 83 3.66 5.67 -15.60
CA SER A 83 3.57 7.01 -16.21
C SER A 83 2.13 7.55 -16.15
N ASP A 84 1.12 6.73 -16.47
CA ASP A 84 -0.28 7.14 -16.37
C ASP A 84 -0.68 7.40 -14.92
N TYR A 85 -0.24 6.55 -13.98
CA TYR A 85 -0.52 6.75 -12.55
C TYR A 85 0.10 8.06 -12.04
N LEU A 86 1.32 8.38 -12.44
CA LEU A 86 1.96 9.65 -12.08
C LEU A 86 1.17 10.84 -12.60
N GLN A 87 0.69 10.80 -13.84
CA GLN A 87 -0.15 11.87 -14.39
C GLN A 87 -1.44 12.05 -13.62
N ARG A 88 -2.11 10.95 -13.26
CA ARG A 88 -3.37 10.99 -12.50
C ARG A 88 -3.19 11.48 -11.06
N MET A 89 -2.08 11.15 -10.40
CA MET A 89 -1.87 11.56 -9.00
C MET A 89 -1.49 13.02 -8.85
N GLN A 90 -0.90 13.67 -9.85
CA GLN A 90 -0.44 15.07 -9.74
C GLN A 90 -1.53 16.08 -9.39
N PRO A 91 -2.73 16.09 -10.04
CA PRO A 91 -3.80 17.00 -9.65
C PRO A 91 -4.30 16.73 -8.23
N VAL A 92 -4.33 15.47 -7.78
CA VAL A 92 -4.71 15.09 -6.42
C VAL A 92 -3.70 15.63 -5.41
N ILE A 93 -2.40 15.45 -5.69
CA ILE A 93 -1.32 16.00 -4.86
C ILE A 93 -1.43 17.53 -4.77
N LYS A 94 -1.60 18.22 -5.90
CA LYS A 94 -1.76 19.70 -5.93
C LYS A 94 -2.95 20.15 -5.07
N GLN A 95 -4.07 19.45 -5.16
CA GLN A 95 -5.24 19.74 -4.32
C GLN A 95 -4.94 19.53 -2.83
N GLY A 96 -4.25 18.42 -2.47
CA GLY A 96 -3.81 18.14 -1.12
C GLY A 96 -2.89 19.23 -0.56
N LEU A 97 -1.87 19.62 -1.32
CA LEU A 97 -0.95 20.70 -0.94
C LEU A 97 -1.66 22.04 -0.75
N THR A 98 -2.65 22.36 -1.61
CA THR A 98 -3.45 23.57 -1.46
C THR A 98 -4.27 23.56 -0.16
N ARG A 99 -4.82 22.41 0.23
CA ARG A 99 -5.49 22.25 1.54
C ARG A 99 -4.52 22.50 2.70
N TRP A 100 -3.31 21.96 2.63
CA TRP A 100 -2.29 22.13 3.68
C TRP A 100 -1.85 23.58 3.81
N GLN A 101 -1.63 24.29 2.70
CA GLN A 101 -1.32 25.72 2.70
C GLN A 101 -2.41 26.56 3.37
N LYS A 102 -3.70 26.25 3.12
CA LYS A 102 -4.82 26.93 3.78
C LYS A 102 -4.84 26.66 5.29
N LYS A 103 -4.59 25.43 5.71
CA LYS A 103 -4.51 25.06 7.14
C LYS A 103 -3.33 25.71 7.85
N ALA A 104 -2.19 25.84 7.18
CA ALA A 104 -0.98 26.43 7.74
C ALA A 104 -1.07 27.96 7.97
N ARG A 105 -2.04 28.65 7.36
CA ARG A 105 -2.22 30.13 7.44
C ARG A 105 -2.66 30.64 8.81
N GLY A 106 -2.26 30.05 9.87
CA GLY A 106 -2.54 30.57 11.22
C GLY A 106 -2.49 29.55 12.33
N ASN A 107 -2.34 28.27 12.03
CA ASN A 107 -2.31 27.22 13.03
C ASN A 107 -1.35 26.09 12.67
N GLN A 108 -0.80 25.46 13.70
CA GLN A 108 -0.14 24.15 13.55
C GLN A 108 -1.20 23.08 13.27
N PHE A 109 -0.86 22.11 12.43
CA PHE A 109 -1.72 20.95 12.17
C PHE A 109 -0.90 19.65 12.18
N LEU A 110 -1.57 18.55 12.48
CA LEU A 110 -0.95 17.22 12.46
C LEU A 110 -0.79 16.74 11.03
N MET A 111 0.45 16.43 10.61
CA MET A 111 0.75 16.01 9.25
C MET A 111 0.23 14.59 8.94
N TYR A 112 0.30 13.65 9.89
CA TYR A 112 -0.11 12.26 9.66
C TYR A 112 -1.57 12.11 9.16
N PRO A 113 -2.59 12.73 9.78
CA PRO A 113 -3.96 12.67 9.25
C PRO A 113 -4.11 13.27 7.85
N GLU A 114 -3.35 14.30 7.54
CA GLU A 114 -3.37 14.95 6.22
C GLU A 114 -2.71 14.08 5.14
N LEU A 115 -1.61 13.42 5.47
CA LEU A 115 -0.98 12.43 4.59
C LEU A 115 -1.89 11.24 4.36
N LYS A 116 -2.50 10.73 5.43
CA LYS A 116 -3.46 9.62 5.33
C LYS A 116 -4.62 9.94 4.40
N ARG A 117 -5.16 11.16 4.48
CA ARG A 117 -6.19 11.63 3.56
C ARG A 117 -5.66 11.72 2.13
N LEU A 118 -4.47 12.30 1.93
CA LEU A 118 -3.88 12.45 0.60
C LEU A 118 -3.65 11.08 -0.08
N THR A 119 -3.11 10.11 0.65
CA THR A 119 -2.88 8.76 0.11
C THR A 119 -4.17 8.02 -0.21
N LEU A 120 -5.25 8.23 0.55
CA LEU A 120 -6.59 7.74 0.22
C LEU A 120 -7.17 8.41 -1.04
N ASP A 121 -7.03 9.73 -1.15
CA ASP A 121 -7.46 10.49 -2.33
C ASP A 121 -6.73 9.98 -3.60
N ILE A 122 -5.40 9.72 -3.49
CA ILE A 122 -4.60 9.14 -4.57
C ILE A 122 -5.09 7.71 -4.91
N ALA A 123 -5.30 6.87 -3.90
CA ALA A 123 -5.78 5.51 -4.13
C ALA A 123 -7.15 5.48 -4.82
N THR A 124 -8.03 6.41 -4.48
CA THR A 124 -9.35 6.56 -5.11
C THR A 124 -9.21 6.88 -6.60
N GLU A 125 -8.42 7.88 -6.94
CA GLU A 125 -8.27 8.35 -8.32
C GLU A 125 -7.42 7.40 -9.17
N VAL A 126 -6.28 6.95 -8.62
CA VAL A 126 -5.28 6.18 -9.39
C VAL A 126 -5.59 4.70 -9.41
N PHE A 127 -6.05 4.14 -8.28
CA PHE A 127 -6.28 2.69 -8.18
C PHE A 127 -7.70 2.32 -8.56
N MET A 128 -8.71 3.02 -8.04
CA MET A 128 -10.10 2.69 -8.33
C MET A 128 -10.62 3.35 -9.61
N GLY A 129 -9.98 4.45 -10.05
CA GLY A 129 -10.43 5.25 -11.19
C GLY A 129 -11.76 5.95 -10.92
N GLU A 130 -12.03 6.30 -9.67
CA GLU A 130 -13.26 6.97 -9.24
C GLU A 130 -12.96 8.44 -8.90
N PRO A 131 -13.87 9.36 -9.26
CA PRO A 131 -13.73 10.76 -8.87
C PRO A 131 -13.87 10.92 -7.36
N LEU A 132 -13.11 11.86 -6.79
CA LEU A 132 -13.23 12.21 -5.37
C LEU A 132 -14.63 12.76 -5.06
N GLY A 133 -15.24 12.31 -3.96
CA GLY A 133 -16.55 12.75 -3.52
C GLY A 133 -17.21 11.76 -2.55
N LYS A 134 -18.47 12.03 -2.19
CA LYS A 134 -19.21 11.24 -1.18
C LYS A 134 -19.25 9.74 -1.43
N ALA A 135 -19.30 9.32 -2.70
CA ALA A 135 -19.29 7.88 -3.04
C ALA A 135 -17.93 7.25 -2.73
N ALA A 136 -16.84 7.94 -3.08
CA ALA A 136 -15.49 7.52 -2.76
C ALA A 136 -15.23 7.54 -1.25
N ASP A 137 -15.73 8.55 -0.53
CA ASP A 137 -15.60 8.63 0.93
C ASP A 137 -16.21 7.38 1.62
N LYS A 138 -17.37 6.91 1.15
CA LYS A 138 -18.00 5.68 1.67
C LYS A 138 -17.15 4.43 1.43
N ILE A 139 -16.51 4.31 0.27
CA ILE A 139 -15.63 3.20 -0.05
C ILE A 139 -14.35 3.28 0.79
N ASN A 140 -13.79 4.47 0.95
CA ASN A 140 -12.63 4.69 1.79
C ASN A 140 -12.92 4.39 3.27
N GLU A 141 -14.11 4.72 3.78
CA GLU A 141 -14.55 4.36 5.13
C GLU A 141 -14.64 2.84 5.29
N ALA A 142 -15.26 2.14 4.34
CA ALA A 142 -15.35 0.69 4.32
C ALA A 142 -13.96 0.03 4.32
N PHE A 143 -13.03 0.56 3.55
CA PHE A 143 -11.64 0.12 3.53
C PHE A 143 -10.94 0.33 4.88
N VAL A 144 -11.05 1.52 5.47
CA VAL A 144 -10.46 1.84 6.78
C VAL A 144 -11.02 0.92 7.88
N ASP A 145 -12.31 0.56 7.81
CA ASP A 145 -12.91 -0.39 8.75
C ASP A 145 -12.33 -1.81 8.59
N CYS A 146 -12.03 -2.26 7.37
CA CYS A 146 -11.31 -3.53 7.15
C CYS A 146 -9.93 -3.52 7.80
N VAL A 147 -9.13 -2.47 7.57
CA VAL A 147 -7.78 -2.33 8.15
C VAL A 147 -7.84 -2.33 9.67
N LYS A 148 -8.73 -1.54 10.28
CA LYS A 148 -8.91 -1.50 11.74
C LYS A 148 -9.37 -2.83 12.34
N ALA A 149 -10.12 -3.61 11.58
CA ALA A 149 -10.58 -4.91 12.02
C ALA A 149 -9.47 -5.96 12.00
N GLY A 150 -8.51 -5.89 11.07
CA GLY A 150 -7.34 -6.78 11.04
C GLY A 150 -6.54 -6.77 12.35
N THR A 151 -6.51 -5.63 13.04
CA THR A 151 -5.83 -5.44 14.34
C THR A 151 -6.77 -5.51 15.54
N ALA A 152 -8.03 -5.97 15.37
CA ALA A 152 -8.99 -6.06 16.46
C ALA A 152 -8.62 -7.19 17.43
N ILE A 153 -8.67 -6.88 18.75
CA ILE A 153 -8.46 -7.86 19.81
C ILE A 153 -9.68 -8.80 19.88
N VAL A 154 -10.89 -8.22 19.86
CA VAL A 154 -12.14 -8.98 19.86
C VAL A 154 -12.51 -9.32 18.42
N ARG A 155 -12.32 -10.57 18.05
CA ARG A 155 -12.53 -11.11 16.68
C ARG A 155 -13.87 -11.83 16.55
N TYR A 156 -14.92 -11.22 17.06
CA TYR A 156 -16.27 -11.71 17.01
C TYR A 156 -17.22 -10.58 16.55
N PRO A 157 -18.27 -10.86 15.76
CA PRO A 157 -19.16 -9.85 15.18
C PRO A 157 -20.14 -9.26 16.21
N ILE A 158 -19.60 -8.56 17.21
CA ILE A 158 -20.41 -7.80 18.17
C ILE A 158 -20.99 -6.57 17.49
N PRO A 159 -22.29 -6.26 17.65
CA PRO A 159 -22.91 -5.07 17.09
C PRO A 159 -22.12 -3.79 17.41
N GLY A 160 -21.74 -3.01 16.37
CA GLY A 160 -20.92 -1.80 16.49
C GLY A 160 -19.43 -2.03 16.75
N GLY A 161 -18.97 -3.27 16.97
CA GLY A 161 -17.59 -3.63 17.17
C GLY A 161 -16.72 -3.47 15.91
N ARG A 162 -15.40 -3.32 16.10
CA ARG A 162 -14.44 -3.17 14.98
C ARG A 162 -14.50 -4.33 14.01
N TRP A 163 -14.57 -5.57 14.52
CA TRP A 163 -14.64 -6.76 13.69
C TRP A 163 -15.86 -6.79 12.78
N GLN A 164 -17.05 -6.49 13.35
CA GLN A 164 -18.28 -6.44 12.55
C GLN A 164 -18.27 -5.33 11.50
N ARG A 165 -17.72 -4.14 11.85
CA ARG A 165 -17.56 -3.06 10.86
C ARG A 165 -16.65 -3.49 9.71
N GLY A 166 -15.53 -4.16 10.01
CA GLY A 166 -14.65 -4.70 8.99
C GLY A 166 -15.33 -5.70 8.05
N LEU A 167 -16.12 -6.64 8.59
CA LEU A 167 -16.89 -7.58 7.76
C LEU A 167 -17.87 -6.87 6.84
N ARG A 168 -18.57 -5.85 7.33
CA ARG A 168 -19.46 -5.02 6.51
C ARG A 168 -18.66 -4.20 5.47
N GLY A 169 -17.52 -3.66 5.88
CA GLY A 169 -16.60 -2.94 5.01
C GLY A 169 -16.14 -3.83 3.86
N ARG A 170 -15.70 -5.06 4.15
CA ARG A 170 -15.30 -6.04 3.14
C ARG A 170 -16.45 -6.32 2.15
N ALA A 171 -17.65 -6.59 2.62
CA ALA A 171 -18.81 -6.81 1.75
C ALA A 171 -19.12 -5.59 0.87
N THR A 172 -18.98 -4.37 1.41
CA THR A 172 -19.16 -3.13 0.64
C THR A 172 -18.12 -3.00 -0.47
N LEU A 173 -16.85 -3.28 -0.19
CA LEU A 173 -15.77 -3.24 -1.18
C LEU A 173 -15.96 -4.30 -2.27
N GLU A 174 -16.33 -5.53 -1.90
CA GLU A 174 -16.62 -6.60 -2.87
C GLU A 174 -17.75 -6.21 -3.81
N ALA A 175 -18.86 -5.73 -3.28
CA ALA A 175 -19.99 -5.29 -4.09
C ALA A 175 -19.61 -4.13 -5.03
N PHE A 176 -18.81 -3.18 -4.52
CA PHE A 176 -18.32 -2.04 -5.31
C PHE A 176 -17.48 -2.50 -6.50
N PHE A 177 -16.43 -3.28 -6.26
CA PHE A 177 -15.55 -3.72 -7.35
C PHE A 177 -16.28 -4.66 -8.32
N ARG A 178 -17.00 -5.65 -7.80
CA ARG A 178 -17.72 -6.62 -8.63
C ARG A 178 -18.71 -5.96 -9.60
N SER A 179 -19.44 -4.96 -9.15
CA SER A 179 -20.41 -4.24 -9.99
C SER A 179 -19.79 -3.45 -11.16
N ARG A 180 -18.48 -3.22 -11.13
CA ARG A 180 -17.77 -2.40 -12.13
C ARG A 180 -16.90 -3.18 -13.10
N ILE A 181 -16.59 -4.45 -12.83
CA ILE A 181 -15.68 -5.27 -13.67
C ILE A 181 -16.13 -5.30 -15.12
N ALA A 182 -17.41 -5.58 -15.37
CA ALA A 182 -17.91 -5.69 -16.72
C ALA A 182 -17.77 -4.38 -17.53
N ALA A 183 -17.97 -3.23 -16.89
CA ALA A 183 -17.76 -1.93 -17.52
C ALA A 183 -16.27 -1.65 -17.76
N LYS A 184 -15.41 -1.95 -16.77
CA LYS A 184 -13.95 -1.77 -16.87
C LYS A 184 -13.32 -2.67 -17.95
N ARG A 185 -13.85 -3.88 -18.17
CA ARG A 185 -13.41 -4.76 -19.27
C ARG A 185 -13.84 -4.25 -20.64
N ARG A 186 -15.01 -3.65 -20.74
CA ARG A 186 -15.55 -3.11 -21.99
C ARG A 186 -14.86 -1.83 -22.43
N GLU A 187 -14.63 -0.94 -21.46
CA GLU A 187 -14.02 0.37 -21.66
C GLU A 187 -12.92 0.59 -20.61
N PRO A 188 -11.74 -0.02 -20.79
CA PRO A 188 -10.68 0.08 -19.80
C PRO A 188 -10.09 1.49 -19.75
N GLY A 189 -10.06 2.06 -18.54
CA GLY A 189 -9.34 3.29 -18.25
C GLY A 189 -7.85 3.05 -18.00
N SER A 190 -7.13 4.12 -17.63
CA SER A 190 -5.72 4.07 -17.26
C SER A 190 -5.47 3.83 -15.76
N ASP A 191 -6.53 3.62 -14.98
CA ASP A 191 -6.45 3.29 -13.56
C ASP A 191 -6.02 1.83 -13.32
N LEU A 192 -5.54 1.52 -12.11
CA LEU A 192 -5.07 0.18 -11.76
C LEU A 192 -6.19 -0.87 -11.87
N PHE A 193 -7.40 -0.55 -11.45
CA PHE A 193 -8.54 -1.48 -11.51
C PHE A 193 -8.86 -1.89 -12.95
N SER A 194 -8.93 -0.92 -13.88
CA SER A 194 -9.11 -1.18 -15.30
C SER A 194 -8.01 -2.09 -15.85
N ARG A 195 -6.74 -1.81 -15.48
CA ARG A 195 -5.60 -2.63 -15.91
C ARG A 195 -5.68 -4.06 -15.38
N LEU A 196 -6.06 -4.27 -14.12
CA LEU A 196 -6.21 -5.61 -13.56
C LEU A 196 -7.37 -6.38 -14.21
N CYS A 197 -8.45 -5.70 -14.61
CA CYS A 197 -9.58 -6.34 -15.31
C CYS A 197 -9.18 -6.95 -16.66
N ILE A 198 -8.14 -6.42 -17.30
CA ILE A 198 -7.67 -6.85 -18.63
C ILE A 198 -6.25 -7.43 -18.64
N ALA A 199 -5.60 -7.51 -17.46
CA ALA A 199 -4.23 -8.00 -17.34
C ALA A 199 -4.15 -9.48 -17.77
N GLU A 200 -3.09 -9.79 -18.52
CA GLU A 200 -2.74 -11.14 -18.97
C GLU A 200 -1.27 -11.44 -18.67
N ASP A 201 -0.98 -12.70 -18.40
CA ASP A 201 0.39 -13.20 -18.41
C ASP A 201 0.88 -13.45 -19.86
N GLU A 202 2.12 -13.94 -19.99
CA GLU A 202 2.73 -14.25 -21.28
C GLU A 202 2.02 -15.42 -22.03
N GLN A 203 1.22 -16.21 -21.33
CA GLN A 203 0.44 -17.32 -21.85
C GLN A 203 -1.02 -16.94 -22.17
N GLY A 204 -1.42 -15.67 -21.92
CA GLY A 204 -2.77 -15.17 -22.13
C GLY A 204 -3.76 -15.52 -21.00
N ASN A 205 -3.27 -15.98 -19.84
CA ASN A 205 -4.12 -16.22 -18.69
C ASN A 205 -4.52 -14.90 -18.04
N ARG A 206 -5.76 -14.81 -17.59
CA ARG A 206 -6.37 -13.63 -16.96
C ARG A 206 -6.85 -13.93 -15.56
N PHE A 207 -7.00 -12.89 -14.78
CA PHE A 207 -7.69 -12.96 -13.49
C PHE A 207 -9.18 -13.26 -13.67
N THR A 208 -9.72 -14.13 -12.81
CA THR A 208 -11.16 -14.24 -12.59
C THR A 208 -11.71 -12.95 -11.97
N ASP A 209 -13.03 -12.76 -11.98
CA ASP A 209 -13.66 -11.63 -11.30
C ASP A 209 -13.33 -11.61 -9.80
N ASP A 210 -13.30 -12.79 -9.18
CA ASP A 210 -12.95 -12.93 -7.77
C ASP A 210 -11.51 -12.55 -7.50
N ASP A 211 -10.57 -12.92 -8.36
CA ASP A 211 -9.16 -12.53 -8.22
C ASP A 211 -8.98 -11.01 -8.35
N VAL A 212 -9.63 -10.40 -9.34
CA VAL A 212 -9.59 -8.93 -9.50
C VAL A 212 -10.11 -8.23 -8.25
N VAL A 213 -11.28 -8.65 -7.73
CA VAL A 213 -11.86 -8.06 -6.50
C VAL A 213 -10.91 -8.21 -5.32
N ASN A 214 -10.39 -9.42 -5.10
CA ASN A 214 -9.52 -9.71 -3.96
C ASN A 214 -8.20 -8.94 -4.06
N HIS A 215 -7.58 -8.88 -5.24
CA HIS A 215 -6.36 -8.10 -5.44
C HIS A 215 -6.59 -6.60 -5.31
N MET A 216 -7.70 -6.06 -5.81
CA MET A 216 -7.99 -4.63 -5.63
C MET A 216 -8.12 -4.25 -4.14
N ILE A 217 -8.85 -5.05 -3.36
CA ILE A 217 -9.01 -4.79 -1.92
C ILE A 217 -7.66 -4.93 -1.20
N PHE A 218 -6.85 -5.94 -1.57
CA PHE A 218 -5.52 -6.13 -1.02
C PHE A 218 -4.55 -5.00 -1.39
N LEU A 219 -4.54 -4.56 -2.65
CA LEU A 219 -3.64 -3.49 -3.11
C LEU A 219 -3.95 -2.14 -2.46
N LEU A 220 -5.23 -1.85 -2.17
CA LEU A 220 -5.59 -0.69 -1.37
C LEU A 220 -4.92 -0.72 0.01
N MET A 221 -4.91 -1.89 0.67
CA MET A 221 -4.24 -2.07 1.97
C MET A 221 -2.72 -1.89 1.83
N ALA A 222 -2.12 -2.60 0.89
CA ALA A 222 -0.67 -2.63 0.74
C ALA A 222 -0.09 -1.25 0.42
N ALA A 223 -0.77 -0.45 -0.40
CA ALA A 223 -0.26 0.83 -0.87
C ALA A 223 -0.56 2.02 0.07
N HIS A 224 -1.69 1.99 0.79
CA HIS A 224 -2.15 3.16 1.55
C HIS A 224 -1.34 3.39 2.82
N ASP A 225 -1.33 2.43 3.75
CA ASP A 225 -0.72 2.64 5.07
C ASP A 225 0.81 2.69 4.99
N THR A 226 1.44 1.86 4.15
CA THR A 226 2.90 1.88 3.95
C THR A 226 3.38 3.21 3.38
N SER A 227 2.71 3.73 2.36
CA SER A 227 3.04 5.04 1.78
C SER A 227 2.81 6.17 2.78
N THR A 228 1.73 6.13 3.56
CA THR A 228 1.45 7.13 4.60
C THR A 228 2.55 7.15 5.66
N ILE A 229 2.97 5.98 6.16
CA ILE A 229 4.03 5.87 7.18
C ILE A 229 5.36 6.33 6.61
N THR A 230 5.73 5.91 5.40
CA THR A 230 6.97 6.33 4.74
C THR A 230 7.04 7.84 4.59
N LEU A 231 5.98 8.47 4.05
CA LEU A 231 5.93 9.93 3.91
C LEU A 231 5.96 10.65 5.26
N THR A 232 5.30 10.10 6.29
CA THR A 232 5.36 10.66 7.65
C THR A 232 6.77 10.60 8.20
N SER A 233 7.47 9.49 8.03
CA SER A 233 8.86 9.30 8.45
C SER A 233 9.79 10.28 7.73
N MET A 234 9.64 10.43 6.40
CA MET A 234 10.41 11.41 5.61
C MET A 234 10.21 12.83 6.12
N ILE A 235 8.96 13.26 6.31
CA ILE A 235 8.64 14.62 6.77
C ILE A 235 9.16 14.84 8.19
N TYR A 236 9.05 13.84 9.07
CA TYR A 236 9.60 13.91 10.42
C TYR A 236 11.13 14.09 10.41
N GLN A 237 11.86 13.30 9.61
CA GLN A 237 13.31 13.42 9.49
C GLN A 237 13.71 14.75 8.84
N LEU A 238 13.04 15.17 7.79
CA LEU A 238 13.30 16.47 7.17
C LEU A 238 12.99 17.64 8.10
N GLY A 239 12.02 17.51 9.00
CA GLY A 239 11.76 18.50 10.06
C GLY A 239 12.93 18.65 11.03
N LYS A 240 13.68 17.59 11.29
CA LYS A 240 14.88 17.59 12.15
C LYS A 240 16.15 18.02 11.42
N HIS A 241 16.16 17.96 10.09
CA HIS A 241 17.32 18.23 9.24
C HIS A 241 17.01 19.30 8.18
N PRO A 242 16.93 20.60 8.56
CA PRO A 242 16.59 21.68 7.63
C PRO A 242 17.55 21.86 6.45
N ASP A 243 18.81 21.45 6.61
CA ASP A 243 19.80 21.43 5.54
C ASP A 243 19.40 20.47 4.40
N TRP A 244 18.87 19.30 4.72
CA TRP A 244 18.32 18.38 3.74
C TRP A 244 17.04 18.91 3.08
N GLN A 245 16.18 19.63 3.81
CA GLN A 245 15.05 20.31 3.19
C GLN A 245 15.49 21.28 2.09
N ARG A 246 16.57 22.07 2.37
CA ARG A 246 17.13 23.01 1.37
C ARG A 246 17.64 22.27 0.15
N ARG A 247 18.45 21.22 0.34
CA ARG A 247 19.00 20.40 -0.76
C ARG A 247 17.89 19.83 -1.66
N LEU A 248 16.86 19.23 -1.07
CA LEU A 248 15.73 18.69 -1.84
C LEU A 248 14.94 19.77 -2.57
N ARG A 249 14.79 20.94 -1.95
CA ARG A 249 14.15 22.08 -2.62
C ARG A 249 14.96 22.56 -3.80
N ASP A 250 16.26 22.70 -3.64
CA ASP A 250 17.16 23.17 -4.71
C ASP A 250 17.19 22.15 -5.86
N GLU A 251 17.25 20.85 -5.56
CA GLU A 251 17.14 19.78 -6.55
C GLU A 251 15.80 19.85 -7.32
N ALA A 252 14.68 19.98 -6.62
CA ALA A 252 13.37 20.09 -7.25
C ALA A 252 13.21 21.36 -8.09
N LEU A 253 13.75 22.50 -7.64
CA LEU A 253 13.73 23.75 -8.37
C LEU A 253 14.62 23.69 -9.63
N ALA A 254 15.76 22.99 -9.57
CA ALA A 254 16.66 22.82 -10.70
C ALA A 254 16.01 22.07 -11.87
N LEU A 255 15.02 21.22 -11.62
CA LEU A 255 14.22 20.61 -12.70
C LEU A 255 13.43 21.62 -13.53
N GLY A 256 13.05 22.76 -12.94
CA GLY A 256 12.30 23.82 -13.62
C GLY A 256 10.91 23.42 -14.12
N LYS A 257 10.33 22.33 -13.60
CA LYS A 257 9.07 21.75 -14.06
C LYS A 257 7.96 21.89 -13.04
N ALA A 258 6.79 22.34 -13.50
CA ALA A 258 5.57 22.39 -12.68
C ALA A 258 4.86 21.03 -12.59
N THR A 259 5.12 20.14 -13.55
CA THR A 259 4.51 18.80 -13.67
C THR A 259 5.61 17.81 -14.02
N LEU A 260 5.65 16.68 -13.30
CA LEU A 260 6.67 15.66 -13.49
C LEU A 260 6.18 14.58 -14.46
N VAL A 261 7.09 14.05 -15.27
CA VAL A 261 6.90 12.79 -15.99
C VAL A 261 7.76 11.69 -15.35
N HIS A 262 7.49 10.45 -15.68
CA HIS A 262 8.17 9.31 -15.04
C HIS A 262 9.70 9.39 -15.13
N ASP A 263 10.23 9.84 -16.26
CA ASP A 263 11.69 9.93 -16.48
C ASP A 263 12.36 11.07 -15.67
N ASP A 264 11.59 12.03 -15.17
CA ASP A 264 12.12 13.08 -14.29
C ASP A 264 12.47 12.55 -12.90
N LEU A 265 11.84 11.45 -12.46
CA LEU A 265 12.10 10.86 -11.14
C LEU A 265 13.56 10.44 -10.99
N GLY A 266 14.19 9.96 -12.07
CA GLY A 266 15.61 9.62 -12.09
C GLY A 266 16.56 10.83 -11.97
N GLN A 267 16.04 12.05 -12.08
CA GLN A 267 16.80 13.30 -11.92
C GLN A 267 16.72 13.86 -10.49
N LEU A 268 16.17 13.10 -9.54
CA LEU A 268 16.01 13.47 -8.14
C LEU A 268 16.81 12.53 -7.20
N PRO A 269 18.16 12.41 -7.37
CA PRO A 269 18.96 11.48 -6.58
C PRO A 269 18.99 11.79 -5.09
N GLN A 270 18.91 13.06 -4.66
CA GLN A 270 18.87 13.42 -3.24
C GLN A 270 17.53 13.00 -2.61
N MET A 271 16.43 13.15 -3.34
CA MET A 271 15.11 12.67 -2.90
C MET A 271 15.11 11.15 -2.72
N GLU A 272 15.73 10.42 -3.64
CA GLU A 272 15.86 8.96 -3.54
C GLU A 272 16.67 8.53 -2.31
N LEU A 273 17.78 9.24 -2.01
CA LEU A 273 18.59 8.99 -0.81
C LEU A 273 17.78 9.22 0.48
N VAL A 274 17.03 10.32 0.56
CA VAL A 274 16.18 10.61 1.72
C VAL A 274 15.08 9.57 1.89
N LEU A 275 14.47 9.11 0.81
CA LEU A 275 13.50 8.02 0.83
C LEU A 275 14.11 6.73 1.38
N LYS A 276 15.24 6.29 0.83
CA LYS A 276 15.96 5.09 1.25
C LYS A 276 16.38 5.15 2.72
N GLU A 277 16.91 6.28 3.16
CA GLU A 277 17.33 6.47 4.55
C GLU A 277 16.14 6.50 5.52
N SER A 278 15.04 7.10 5.12
CA SER A 278 13.81 7.09 5.93
C SER A 278 13.26 5.67 6.11
N LEU A 279 13.27 4.86 5.05
CA LEU A 279 12.88 3.44 5.10
C LEU A 279 13.85 2.60 5.94
N ARG A 280 15.15 2.91 5.91
CA ARG A 280 16.15 2.24 6.74
C ARG A 280 15.94 2.51 8.23
N LEU A 281 15.60 3.75 8.60
CA LEU A 281 15.43 4.18 9.99
C LEU A 281 14.07 3.78 10.57
N LEU A 282 13.02 3.93 9.79
CA LEU A 282 11.62 3.73 10.20
C LEU A 282 10.88 3.00 9.06
N SER A 283 11.04 1.67 9.01
CA SER A 283 10.33 0.83 8.07
C SER A 283 8.83 0.82 8.37
N PRO A 284 7.94 0.89 7.37
CA PRO A 284 6.50 0.79 7.53
C PRO A 284 6.04 -0.59 7.98
#